data_8f9e00988570611a2846340f51b106c3
#
_entry.id   8f9e00988570611a2846340f51b106c3
#
_cell.length_a   1.000
_cell.length_b   1.000
_cell.length_c   1.000
_cell.angle_alpha   90.00
_cell.angle_beta   90.00
_cell.angle_gamma   90.00
#
_symmetry.space_group_name_H-M   'P 1'
#
loop_
_entity.id
_entity.type
_entity.pdbx_description
1 polymer ?
#
loop_
_entity_poly.entity_id
_entity_poly.type
_entity_poly.pdbx_seq_one_letter_code
_entity_poly.pdbx_strand_id
1 'polypeptide(L)'
;PVMNLIDSLGEKVEIRVSTLQKSNSLDAYGNKKAKIYRRFKENKKRSSLFVLVQYIFFSLFTLYQLIRYKPDAVLYYESISAFPAYLYKRFVGRKVKLCIHYHEYMTPAEYCRTGMRLSKLNHSLETSYLYHVATWVSQTNQYRKELFMNDEPQLSEGVCRILPNYPPASWFRKRKLHANEIVKCVYVGSLSLTDTYVLEFCQWIAKQQGKVQFDIYSFNFHKNTLDAIEKLRCPYIEFHKEGVKYSEIPDLFDRYDVGVLLYKAKTMNVKYCETNKFYEYLISGLDVWYPKEMTLLHEMDKSVFAPQIVEMDITQGLFPNVELSPREVDNSSYDRFSEGVYESFMQFLDMQQG
;
A
#
# COMPACT_ATOMS: atom_id res chain seq x y z
N PRO A 1 5.47 -2.82 1.60
CA PRO A 1 5.53 -3.23 3.02
C PRO A 1 6.46 -4.40 3.27
N VAL A 2 6.25 -5.56 2.60
CA VAL A 2 7.11 -6.74 2.81
C VAL A 2 8.60 -6.43 2.54
N MET A 3 8.90 -5.61 1.54
CA MET A 3 10.29 -5.20 1.25
C MET A 3 10.85 -4.34 2.38
N ASN A 4 10.09 -3.37 2.86
CA ASN A 4 10.51 -2.50 3.96
C ASN A 4 10.72 -3.31 5.26
N LEU A 5 9.86 -4.31 5.53
CA LEU A 5 10.04 -5.25 6.63
C LEU A 5 11.35 -6.03 6.49
N ILE A 6 11.65 -6.57 5.29
CA ILE A 6 12.89 -7.32 5.03
C ILE A 6 14.12 -6.42 5.22
N ASP A 7 14.04 -5.17 4.75
CA ASP A 7 15.16 -4.23 4.89
C ASP A 7 15.42 -3.85 6.34
N SER A 8 14.36 -3.59 7.08
CA SER A 8 14.47 -3.15 8.47
C SER A 8 14.89 -4.28 9.43
N LEU A 9 14.46 -5.51 9.17
CA LEU A 9 14.63 -6.63 10.11
C LEU A 9 15.56 -7.76 9.63
N GLY A 10 15.85 -7.86 8.32
CA GLY A 10 16.54 -9.01 7.75
C GLY A 10 18.00 -9.22 8.23
N GLU A 11 18.57 -8.24 8.90
CA GLU A 11 19.89 -8.37 9.57
C GLU A 11 19.77 -8.81 11.04
N LYS A 12 18.59 -8.60 11.64
CA LYS A 12 18.32 -8.91 13.06
C LYS A 12 17.70 -10.29 13.24
N VAL A 13 16.90 -10.76 12.27
CA VAL A 13 16.17 -12.02 12.33
C VAL A 13 16.19 -12.77 11.00
N GLU A 14 16.08 -14.10 11.05
CA GLU A 14 15.95 -14.91 9.83
C GLU A 14 14.51 -14.81 9.30
N ILE A 15 14.34 -14.16 8.15
CA ILE A 15 13.03 -13.98 7.50
C ILE A 15 12.86 -15.02 6.38
N ARG A 16 11.68 -15.67 6.37
CA ARG A 16 11.25 -16.58 5.32
C ARG A 16 9.90 -16.16 4.79
N VAL A 17 9.81 -15.91 3.49
CA VAL A 17 8.62 -15.40 2.84
C VAL A 17 8.03 -16.43 1.89
N SER A 18 6.77 -16.83 2.10
CA SER A 18 5.99 -17.60 1.13
C SER A 18 5.05 -16.67 0.39
N THR A 19 5.10 -16.64 -0.94
CA THR A 19 4.30 -15.70 -1.75
C THR A 19 3.88 -16.26 -3.10
N LEU A 20 2.72 -15.79 -3.58
CA LEU A 20 2.22 -15.97 -4.96
C LEU A 20 2.49 -14.74 -5.84
N GLN A 21 3.16 -13.72 -5.32
CA GLN A 21 3.36 -12.46 -6.02
C GLN A 21 4.05 -12.66 -7.39
N LYS A 22 3.57 -11.94 -8.39
CA LYS A 22 4.05 -12.03 -9.78
C LYS A 22 5.38 -11.35 -10.03
N SER A 23 5.69 -10.34 -9.26
CA SER A 23 6.83 -9.45 -9.46
C SER A 23 8.15 -10.18 -9.18
N ASN A 24 9.09 -10.10 -10.12
CA ASN A 24 10.46 -10.58 -9.92
C ASN A 24 11.29 -9.64 -9.01
N SER A 25 10.76 -8.48 -8.63
CA SER A 25 11.44 -7.52 -7.76
C SER A 25 11.75 -8.10 -6.38
N LEU A 26 10.85 -8.91 -5.81
CA LEU A 26 11.08 -9.58 -4.54
C LEU A 26 12.21 -10.63 -4.63
N ASP A 27 12.35 -11.33 -5.75
CA ASP A 27 13.41 -12.34 -5.93
C ASP A 27 14.81 -11.72 -5.97
N ALA A 28 14.94 -10.60 -6.67
CA ALA A 28 16.19 -9.84 -6.73
C ALA A 28 16.56 -9.22 -5.37
N TYR A 29 15.53 -8.86 -4.59
CA TYR A 29 15.69 -8.20 -3.30
C TYR A 29 16.03 -9.18 -2.16
N GLY A 30 15.39 -10.35 -2.15
CA GLY A 30 15.38 -11.26 -1.02
C GLY A 30 16.62 -12.13 -0.84
N ASN A 31 17.49 -12.26 -1.85
CA ASN A 31 18.62 -13.19 -1.79
C ASN A 31 19.69 -12.84 -0.75
N LYS A 32 19.71 -11.62 -0.22
CA LYS A 32 20.71 -11.17 0.77
C LYS A 32 20.17 -11.17 2.21
N LYS A 33 18.89 -10.81 2.42
CA LYS A 33 18.31 -10.56 3.75
C LYS A 33 17.15 -11.48 4.13
N ALA A 34 16.57 -12.20 3.16
CA ALA A 34 15.45 -13.11 3.40
C ALA A 34 15.44 -14.29 2.43
N LYS A 35 14.90 -15.44 2.87
CA LYS A 35 14.65 -16.60 2.01
C LYS A 35 13.23 -16.53 1.44
N ILE A 36 13.11 -16.36 0.12
CA ILE A 36 11.83 -16.20 -0.56
C ILE A 36 11.44 -17.49 -1.27
N TYR A 37 10.28 -18.03 -0.90
CA TYR A 37 9.68 -19.21 -1.48
C TYR A 37 8.51 -18.82 -2.36
N ARG A 38 8.69 -18.85 -3.69
CA ARG A 38 7.64 -18.59 -4.65
C ARG A 38 7.22 -19.91 -5.28
N ARG A 39 5.95 -20.25 -5.12
CA ARG A 39 5.31 -21.37 -5.80
C ARG A 39 4.09 -20.86 -6.55
N PHE A 40 4.00 -21.18 -7.85
CA PHE A 40 2.89 -20.83 -8.72
C PHE A 40 2.75 -19.33 -8.98
N LYS A 41 3.07 -18.91 -10.21
CA LYS A 41 2.76 -17.55 -10.66
C LYS A 41 1.24 -17.42 -10.82
N GLU A 42 0.64 -16.44 -10.16
CA GLU A 42 -0.76 -16.09 -10.36
C GLU A 42 -1.00 -15.74 -11.85
N ASN A 43 -2.02 -16.31 -12.47
CA ASN A 43 -2.37 -16.02 -13.87
C ASN A 43 -3.83 -15.62 -13.94
N LYS A 44 -4.09 -14.34 -14.23
CA LYS A 44 -5.44 -13.73 -14.28
C LYS A 44 -6.39 -14.36 -15.33
N LYS A 45 -5.88 -15.13 -16.29
CA LYS A 45 -6.67 -15.71 -17.39
C LYS A 45 -7.13 -17.16 -17.15
N ARG A 46 -7.00 -17.70 -15.95
CA ARG A 46 -7.31 -19.10 -15.65
C ARG A 46 -8.68 -19.27 -15.02
N SER A 47 -9.27 -20.47 -15.17
CA SER A 47 -10.55 -20.81 -14.55
C SER A 47 -10.50 -20.75 -13.03
N SER A 48 -11.65 -20.48 -12.41
CA SER A 48 -11.77 -20.42 -10.94
C SER A 48 -11.29 -21.70 -10.25
N LEU A 49 -11.53 -22.85 -10.86
CA LEU A 49 -11.08 -24.15 -10.34
C LEU A 49 -9.55 -24.23 -10.31
N PHE A 50 -8.87 -23.76 -11.35
CA PHE A 50 -7.42 -23.78 -11.40
C PHE A 50 -6.82 -22.84 -10.33
N VAL A 51 -7.40 -21.67 -10.13
CA VAL A 51 -6.99 -20.74 -9.07
C VAL A 51 -7.14 -21.36 -7.69
N LEU A 52 -8.25 -22.08 -7.44
CA LEU A 52 -8.48 -22.81 -6.19
C LEU A 52 -7.43 -23.91 -5.97
N VAL A 53 -7.13 -24.71 -7.00
CA VAL A 53 -6.10 -25.75 -6.93
C VAL A 53 -4.73 -25.15 -6.62
N GLN A 54 -4.35 -24.09 -7.30
CA GLN A 54 -3.10 -23.37 -7.01
C GLN A 54 -3.05 -22.85 -5.55
N TYR A 55 -4.16 -22.30 -5.06
CA TYR A 55 -4.26 -21.83 -3.69
C TYR A 55 -4.08 -22.96 -2.67
N ILE A 56 -4.70 -24.12 -2.91
CA ILE A 56 -4.55 -25.29 -2.03
C ILE A 56 -3.08 -25.76 -2.02
N PHE A 57 -2.46 -25.94 -3.18
CA PHE A 57 -1.06 -26.36 -3.26
C PHE A 57 -0.10 -25.34 -2.63
N PHE A 58 -0.34 -24.05 -2.82
CA PHE A 58 0.43 -23.01 -2.15
C PHE A 58 0.27 -23.07 -0.63
N SER A 59 -0.95 -23.27 -0.14
CA SER A 59 -1.24 -23.36 1.28
C SER A 59 -0.57 -24.58 1.91
N LEU A 60 -0.63 -25.75 1.25
CA LEU A 60 0.05 -26.98 1.72
C LEU A 60 1.57 -26.80 1.71
N PHE A 61 2.13 -26.17 0.68
CA PHE A 61 3.54 -25.85 0.62
C PHE A 61 3.97 -24.91 1.75
N THR A 62 3.19 -23.85 1.99
CA THR A 62 3.45 -22.91 3.09
C THR A 62 3.38 -23.61 4.44
N LEU A 63 2.36 -24.46 4.65
CA LEU A 63 2.25 -25.27 5.86
C LEU A 63 3.47 -26.20 6.05
N TYR A 64 3.94 -26.86 4.98
CA TYR A 64 5.14 -27.67 5.01
C TYR A 64 6.38 -26.84 5.44
N GLN A 65 6.52 -25.62 4.93
CA GLN A 65 7.61 -24.72 5.35
C GLN A 65 7.51 -24.36 6.84
N LEU A 66 6.30 -24.05 7.34
CA LEU A 66 6.06 -23.74 8.75
C LEU A 66 6.42 -24.94 9.66
N ILE A 67 6.01 -26.15 9.28
CA ILE A 67 6.33 -27.38 10.04
C ILE A 67 7.84 -27.66 10.05
N ARG A 68 8.49 -27.49 8.90
CA ARG A 68 9.93 -27.77 8.75
C ARG A 68 10.81 -26.81 9.54
N TYR A 69 10.47 -25.52 9.53
CA TYR A 69 11.33 -24.47 10.08
C TYR A 69 10.95 -24.04 11.49
N LYS A 70 9.74 -24.36 11.95
CA LYS A 70 9.25 -24.08 13.32
C LYS A 70 9.54 -22.63 13.74
N PRO A 71 8.96 -21.62 13.05
CA PRO A 71 9.27 -20.23 13.35
C PRO A 71 8.79 -19.82 14.76
N ASP A 72 9.46 -18.84 15.36
CA ASP A 72 9.05 -18.22 16.62
C ASP A 72 7.83 -17.31 16.44
N ALA A 73 7.71 -16.67 15.27
CA ALA A 73 6.58 -15.84 14.90
C ALA A 73 6.13 -16.11 13.46
N VAL A 74 4.84 -16.03 13.22
CA VAL A 74 4.20 -16.08 11.89
C VAL A 74 3.46 -14.78 11.69
N LEU A 75 3.87 -14.01 10.68
CA LEU A 75 3.14 -12.84 10.20
C LEU A 75 2.50 -13.19 8.85
N TYR A 76 1.18 -13.04 8.73
CA TYR A 76 0.54 -13.12 7.44
C TYR A 76 -0.22 -11.83 7.09
N TYR A 77 -0.37 -11.62 5.80
CA TYR A 77 -1.04 -10.46 5.24
C TYR A 77 -2.35 -10.86 4.60
N GLU A 78 -3.42 -10.16 4.94
CA GLU A 78 -4.77 -10.32 4.42
C GLU A 78 -5.41 -11.69 4.69
N SER A 79 -6.73 -11.74 4.80
CA SER A 79 -7.48 -12.97 5.06
C SER A 79 -7.18 -14.10 4.07
N ILE A 80 -6.84 -13.76 2.81
CA ILE A 80 -6.50 -14.78 1.80
C ILE A 80 -5.31 -15.66 2.20
N SER A 81 -4.44 -15.17 3.08
CA SER A 81 -3.24 -15.89 3.56
C SER A 81 -3.45 -16.65 4.87
N ALA A 82 -4.64 -16.59 5.46
CA ALA A 82 -4.91 -17.13 6.79
C ALA A 82 -4.86 -18.66 6.89
N PHE A 83 -5.27 -19.39 5.85
CA PHE A 83 -5.48 -20.85 5.93
C PHE A 83 -4.25 -21.66 6.37
N PRO A 84 -3.04 -21.51 5.80
CA PRO A 84 -1.87 -22.24 6.28
C PRO A 84 -1.47 -21.84 7.71
N ALA A 85 -1.64 -20.58 8.08
CA ALA A 85 -1.38 -20.11 9.44
C ALA A 85 -2.38 -20.70 10.45
N TYR A 86 -3.66 -20.82 10.07
CA TYR A 86 -4.69 -21.50 10.85
C TYR A 86 -4.32 -22.96 11.13
N LEU A 87 -4.00 -23.73 10.08
CA LEU A 87 -3.62 -25.14 10.24
C LEU A 87 -2.38 -25.30 11.13
N TYR A 88 -1.37 -24.46 10.90
CA TYR A 88 -0.14 -24.52 11.71
C TYR A 88 -0.41 -24.18 13.17
N LYS A 89 -1.08 -23.04 13.44
CA LYS A 89 -1.38 -22.58 14.81
C LYS A 89 -2.28 -23.55 15.57
N ARG A 90 -3.28 -24.14 14.89
CA ARG A 90 -4.26 -25.03 15.51
C ARG A 90 -3.67 -26.41 15.86
N PHE A 91 -2.83 -26.99 14.98
CA PHE A 91 -2.47 -28.39 15.07
C PHE A 91 -0.98 -28.66 15.36
N VAL A 92 -0.08 -27.70 15.08
CA VAL A 92 1.38 -27.94 15.17
C VAL A 92 2.04 -26.92 16.09
N GLY A 93 2.05 -25.66 15.74
CA GLY A 93 2.79 -24.58 16.39
C GLY A 93 1.95 -23.81 17.41
N ARG A 94 1.36 -24.44 18.41
CA ARG A 94 0.43 -23.79 19.35
C ARG A 94 1.05 -22.59 20.09
N LYS A 95 2.36 -22.63 20.34
CA LYS A 95 3.09 -21.57 21.07
C LYS A 95 3.62 -20.47 20.17
N VAL A 96 3.58 -20.63 18.82
CA VAL A 96 4.08 -19.62 17.87
C VAL A 96 3.34 -18.30 18.07
N LYS A 97 4.05 -17.18 18.01
CA LYS A 97 3.42 -15.85 17.99
C LYS A 97 2.73 -15.66 16.66
N LEU A 98 1.44 -15.38 16.69
CA LEU A 98 0.63 -15.18 15.49
C LEU A 98 0.38 -13.68 15.33
N CYS A 99 0.88 -13.13 14.23
CA CYS A 99 0.70 -11.74 13.85
C CYS A 99 -0.11 -11.68 12.54
N ILE A 100 -1.08 -10.80 12.49
CA ILE A 100 -1.98 -10.58 11.35
C ILE A 100 -1.87 -9.12 10.94
N HIS A 101 -1.66 -8.85 9.66
CA HIS A 101 -1.64 -7.47 9.17
C HIS A 101 -2.53 -7.31 7.93
N TYR A 102 -3.36 -6.27 7.97
CA TYR A 102 -4.23 -5.88 6.88
C TYR A 102 -3.75 -4.56 6.27
N HIS A 103 -3.33 -4.58 5.02
CA HIS A 103 -3.07 -3.37 4.25
C HIS A 103 -4.35 -2.69 3.79
N GLU A 104 -5.39 -3.51 3.60
CA GLU A 104 -6.69 -3.06 3.15
C GLU A 104 -7.73 -3.36 4.24
N TYR A 105 -8.58 -2.39 4.52
CA TYR A 105 -9.75 -2.61 5.33
C TYR A 105 -10.89 -3.12 4.45
N MET A 106 -11.49 -4.22 4.84
CA MET A 106 -12.66 -4.81 4.18
C MET A 106 -13.81 -4.91 5.15
N THR A 107 -14.95 -4.34 4.78
CA THR A 107 -16.18 -4.49 5.56
C THR A 107 -16.73 -5.93 5.46
N PRO A 108 -17.53 -6.40 6.43
CA PRO A 108 -18.18 -7.72 6.36
C PRO A 108 -19.01 -7.92 5.08
N ALA A 109 -19.63 -6.86 4.57
CA ALA A 109 -20.38 -6.88 3.32
C ALA A 109 -19.48 -7.11 2.09
N GLU A 110 -18.25 -6.62 2.11
CA GLU A 110 -17.30 -6.80 1.02
C GLU A 110 -16.83 -8.25 0.91
N TYR A 111 -16.67 -8.98 2.00
CA TYR A 111 -16.41 -10.43 1.99
C TYR A 111 -17.52 -11.24 1.32
N CYS A 112 -18.75 -10.70 1.24
CA CYS A 112 -19.88 -11.36 0.60
C CYS A 112 -19.99 -11.12 -0.91
N ARG A 113 -19.12 -10.27 -1.50
CA ARG A 113 -19.12 -9.98 -2.95
C ARG A 113 -18.73 -11.19 -3.79
N THR A 114 -19.20 -11.19 -5.03
CA THR A 114 -18.82 -12.22 -6.02
C THR A 114 -17.31 -12.26 -6.20
N GLY A 115 -16.73 -13.45 -6.16
CA GLY A 115 -15.29 -13.67 -6.26
C GLY A 115 -14.53 -13.71 -4.93
N MET A 116 -15.17 -13.34 -3.82
CA MET A 116 -14.53 -13.29 -2.49
C MET A 116 -14.70 -14.58 -1.65
N ARG A 117 -15.15 -15.70 -2.25
CA ARG A 117 -15.46 -16.94 -1.51
C ARG A 117 -14.31 -17.45 -0.65
N LEU A 118 -13.08 -17.44 -1.17
CA LEU A 118 -11.90 -17.89 -0.41
C LEU A 118 -11.57 -16.92 0.73
N SER A 119 -11.58 -15.62 0.47
CA SER A 119 -11.36 -14.62 1.52
C SER A 119 -12.43 -14.69 2.59
N LYS A 120 -13.72 -14.90 2.22
CA LYS A 120 -14.80 -15.09 3.17
C LYS A 120 -14.61 -16.33 4.04
N LEU A 121 -14.22 -17.49 3.43
CA LEU A 121 -13.93 -18.71 4.18
C LEU A 121 -12.78 -18.50 5.17
N ASN A 122 -11.70 -17.89 4.72
CA ASN A 122 -10.55 -17.61 5.58
C ASN A 122 -10.90 -16.62 6.70
N HIS A 123 -11.68 -15.59 6.38
CA HIS A 123 -12.17 -14.66 7.38
C HIS A 123 -13.04 -15.35 8.45
N SER A 124 -13.82 -16.36 8.08
CA SER A 124 -14.52 -17.20 9.06
C SER A 124 -13.57 -17.97 9.98
N LEU A 125 -12.40 -18.40 9.50
CA LEU A 125 -11.35 -19.00 10.34
C LEU A 125 -10.68 -17.98 11.25
N GLU A 126 -10.53 -16.74 10.78
CA GLU A 126 -10.02 -15.64 11.58
C GLU A 126 -10.96 -15.32 12.74
N THR A 127 -12.24 -15.08 12.44
CA THR A 127 -13.24 -14.71 13.46
C THR A 127 -13.50 -15.84 14.46
N SER A 128 -13.54 -17.09 14.00
CA SER A 128 -13.84 -18.25 14.86
C SER A 128 -12.66 -18.73 15.70
N TYR A 129 -11.42 -18.45 15.29
CA TYR A 129 -10.25 -18.99 15.99
C TYR A 129 -9.03 -18.07 16.01
N LEU A 130 -8.57 -17.55 14.85
CA LEU A 130 -7.26 -16.88 14.79
C LEU A 130 -7.23 -15.60 15.61
N TYR A 131 -8.30 -14.81 15.62
CA TYR A 131 -8.38 -13.58 16.41
C TYR A 131 -8.26 -13.83 17.91
N HIS A 132 -8.76 -14.99 18.40
CA HIS A 132 -8.67 -15.37 19.81
C HIS A 132 -7.26 -15.80 20.25
N VAL A 133 -6.41 -16.21 19.30
CA VAL A 133 -5.05 -16.71 19.59
C VAL A 133 -3.95 -15.85 18.99
N ALA A 134 -4.31 -14.78 18.31
CA ALA A 134 -3.36 -13.82 17.77
C ALA A 134 -2.71 -13.00 18.91
N THR A 135 -1.42 -12.73 18.78
CA THR A 135 -0.69 -11.84 19.65
C THR A 135 -0.66 -10.40 19.13
N TRP A 136 -0.89 -10.25 17.83
CA TRP A 136 -0.90 -8.97 17.12
C TRP A 136 -1.87 -9.02 15.94
N VAL A 137 -2.75 -8.05 15.85
CA VAL A 137 -3.60 -7.82 14.68
C VAL A 137 -3.44 -6.33 14.33
N SER A 138 -3.19 -5.99 13.08
CA SER A 138 -2.91 -4.59 12.76
C SER A 138 -3.56 -4.10 11.48
N GLN A 139 -3.92 -2.83 11.51
CA GLN A 139 -4.33 -1.99 10.40
C GLN A 139 -3.27 -0.91 10.13
N THR A 140 -3.37 -0.24 8.98
CA THR A 140 -2.35 0.73 8.57
C THR A 140 -2.46 2.08 9.29
N ASN A 141 -3.62 2.44 9.82
CA ASN A 141 -3.84 3.69 10.54
C ASN A 141 -4.95 3.57 11.60
N GLN A 142 -5.11 4.63 12.40
CA GLN A 142 -6.04 4.67 13.51
C GLN A 142 -7.50 4.54 13.06
N TYR A 143 -7.92 5.25 12.00
CA TYR A 143 -9.31 5.20 11.50
C TYR A 143 -9.70 3.80 11.02
N ARG A 144 -8.82 3.15 10.25
CA ARG A 144 -9.06 1.77 9.82
C ARG A 144 -9.06 0.79 10.99
N LYS A 145 -8.21 1.02 12.00
CA LYS A 145 -8.22 0.22 13.23
C LYS A 145 -9.58 0.33 13.93
N GLU A 146 -10.11 1.53 14.09
CA GLU A 146 -11.42 1.77 14.73
C GLU A 146 -12.57 1.13 13.93
N LEU A 147 -12.61 1.32 12.62
CA LEU A 147 -13.60 0.64 11.75
C LEU A 147 -13.51 -0.88 11.87
N PHE A 148 -12.29 -1.41 11.85
CA PHE A 148 -12.05 -2.84 11.94
C PHE A 148 -12.46 -3.41 13.30
N MET A 149 -12.18 -2.72 14.40
CA MET A 149 -12.61 -3.15 15.74
C MET A 149 -14.12 -3.07 15.94
N ASN A 150 -14.79 -2.12 15.30
CA ASN A 150 -16.25 -2.04 15.30
C ASN A 150 -16.89 -3.23 14.57
N ASP A 151 -16.27 -3.69 13.47
CA ASP A 151 -16.75 -4.85 12.71
C ASP A 151 -16.38 -6.18 13.37
N GLU A 152 -15.29 -6.22 14.17
CA GLU A 152 -14.72 -7.42 14.79
C GLU A 152 -14.68 -7.32 16.33
N PRO A 153 -15.85 -7.27 17.00
CA PRO A 153 -15.95 -7.01 18.44
C PRO A 153 -15.30 -8.10 19.33
N GLN A 154 -14.95 -9.27 18.77
CA GLN A 154 -14.19 -10.33 19.44
C GLN A 154 -12.70 -10.00 19.61
N LEU A 155 -12.17 -8.99 18.87
CA LEU A 155 -10.80 -8.54 19.07
C LEU A 155 -10.67 -7.66 20.30
N SER A 156 -9.71 -7.98 21.16
CA SER A 156 -9.38 -7.10 22.28
C SER A 156 -8.57 -5.88 21.79
N GLU A 157 -8.80 -4.73 22.40
CA GLU A 157 -8.06 -3.50 22.11
C GLU A 157 -6.54 -3.67 22.27
N GLY A 158 -6.13 -4.47 23.26
CA GLY A 158 -4.72 -4.75 23.54
C GLY A 158 -4.01 -5.56 22.46
N VAL A 159 -4.73 -6.26 21.57
CA VAL A 159 -4.19 -7.04 20.45
C VAL A 159 -4.19 -6.24 19.16
N CYS A 160 -5.17 -5.34 18.98
CA CYS A 160 -5.30 -4.55 17.77
C CYS A 160 -4.35 -3.34 17.77
N ARG A 161 -3.49 -3.24 16.79
CA ARG A 161 -2.38 -2.29 16.67
C ARG A 161 -2.42 -1.53 15.35
N ILE A 162 -1.56 -0.52 15.25
CA ILE A 162 -1.29 0.20 14.00
C ILE A 162 0.09 -0.24 13.51
N LEU A 163 0.17 -0.62 12.22
CA LEU A 163 1.41 -0.90 11.52
C LEU A 163 1.38 -0.13 10.20
N PRO A 164 1.82 1.13 10.18
CA PRO A 164 1.76 1.98 9.01
C PRO A 164 2.70 1.49 7.91
N ASN A 165 2.38 1.84 6.68
CA ASN A 165 3.23 1.53 5.54
C ASN A 165 4.01 2.78 5.10
N TYR A 166 4.94 3.21 5.92
CA TYR A 166 5.80 4.35 5.63
C TYR A 166 6.96 3.98 4.70
N PRO A 167 7.47 4.93 3.93
CA PRO A 167 8.66 4.74 3.11
C PRO A 167 9.94 4.63 3.96
N PRO A 168 11.02 4.04 3.43
CA PRO A 168 12.29 3.96 4.15
C PRO A 168 12.97 5.33 4.26
N ALA A 169 13.75 5.54 5.32
CA ALA A 169 14.48 6.78 5.58
C ALA A 169 15.44 7.17 4.44
N SER A 170 15.94 6.19 3.68
CA SER A 170 16.81 6.42 2.52
C SER A 170 16.14 7.20 1.38
N TRP A 171 14.81 7.33 1.40
CA TRP A 171 14.05 8.11 0.43
C TRP A 171 13.95 9.59 0.78
N PHE A 172 14.37 9.97 1.97
CA PHE A 172 14.33 11.34 2.43
C PHE A 172 15.10 12.28 1.50
N ARG A 173 14.45 13.39 1.09
CA ARG A 173 15.05 14.46 0.30
C ARG A 173 14.78 15.83 0.93
N LYS A 174 15.82 16.64 1.02
CA LYS A 174 15.69 18.08 1.21
C LYS A 174 15.51 18.74 -0.15
N ARG A 175 14.55 19.61 -0.28
CA ARG A 175 14.22 20.19 -1.58
C ARG A 175 14.06 21.69 -1.53
N LYS A 176 14.47 22.34 -2.63
CA LYS A 176 14.13 23.73 -2.92
C LYS A 176 13.21 23.73 -4.13
N LEU A 177 11.98 24.20 -3.93
CA LEU A 177 11.07 24.46 -5.03
C LEU A 177 11.41 25.84 -5.59
N HIS A 178 11.67 25.89 -6.88
CA HIS A 178 11.91 27.13 -7.60
C HIS A 178 10.60 27.64 -8.20
N ALA A 179 10.52 28.94 -8.47
CA ALA A 179 9.46 29.46 -9.33
C ALA A 179 9.69 28.89 -10.74
N ASN A 180 8.92 27.88 -11.09
CA ASN A 180 8.95 27.33 -12.43
C ASN A 180 7.77 27.92 -13.22
N GLU A 181 8.02 28.25 -14.49
CA GLU A 181 6.95 28.64 -15.40
C GLU A 181 5.97 27.47 -15.66
N ILE A 182 6.43 26.25 -15.45
CA ILE A 182 5.68 25.01 -15.69
C ILE A 182 5.70 24.15 -14.43
N VAL A 183 4.52 23.81 -13.92
CA VAL A 183 4.35 22.88 -12.81
C VAL A 183 4.42 21.43 -13.32
N LYS A 184 5.32 20.62 -12.78
CA LYS A 184 5.50 19.23 -13.17
C LYS A 184 4.82 18.31 -12.17
N CYS A 185 3.75 17.65 -12.62
CA CYS A 185 2.97 16.70 -11.84
C CYS A 185 3.34 15.27 -12.16
N VAL A 186 3.31 14.37 -11.17
CA VAL A 186 3.54 12.94 -11.36
C VAL A 186 2.46 12.10 -10.68
N TYR A 187 2.07 11.04 -11.36
CA TYR A 187 1.28 9.94 -10.78
C TYR A 187 2.00 8.62 -10.95
N VAL A 188 2.15 7.85 -9.88
CA VAL A 188 2.72 6.49 -9.93
C VAL A 188 1.70 5.52 -9.33
N GLY A 189 1.18 4.58 -10.11
CA GLY A 189 0.23 3.60 -9.57
C GLY A 189 -0.68 2.95 -10.61
N SER A 190 -1.64 2.15 -10.12
CA SER A 190 -2.66 1.53 -10.95
C SER A 190 -3.72 2.53 -11.39
N LEU A 191 -4.25 2.37 -12.60
CA LEU A 191 -5.23 3.29 -13.17
C LEU A 191 -6.45 2.56 -13.72
N SER A 192 -7.64 3.10 -13.41
CA SER A 192 -8.89 2.75 -14.08
C SER A 192 -9.81 3.97 -14.13
N LEU A 193 -10.65 4.07 -15.17
CA LEU A 193 -11.67 5.13 -15.26
C LEU A 193 -12.74 5.02 -14.18
N THR A 194 -12.92 3.81 -13.62
CA THR A 194 -13.90 3.54 -12.57
C THR A 194 -13.45 4.02 -11.20
N ASP A 195 -12.14 3.90 -10.89
CA ASP A 195 -11.65 4.07 -9.52
C ASP A 195 -10.77 5.30 -9.35
N THR A 196 -10.39 5.95 -10.48
CA THR A 196 -9.55 7.15 -10.47
C THR A 196 -10.12 8.27 -11.33
N TYR A 197 -9.83 9.51 -10.94
CA TYR A 197 -10.14 10.74 -11.68
C TYR A 197 -9.09 11.07 -12.76
N VAL A 198 -8.39 10.06 -13.28
CA VAL A 198 -7.28 10.30 -14.22
C VAL A 198 -7.72 11.02 -15.49
N LEU A 199 -8.89 10.68 -16.05
CA LEU A 199 -9.38 11.31 -17.27
C LEU A 199 -9.78 12.77 -17.03
N GLU A 200 -10.48 13.02 -15.94
CA GLU A 200 -10.93 14.35 -15.53
C GLU A 200 -9.72 15.26 -15.26
N PHE A 201 -8.69 14.74 -14.61
CA PHE A 201 -7.44 15.46 -14.38
C PHE A 201 -6.69 15.74 -15.69
N CYS A 202 -6.57 14.75 -16.58
CA CYS A 202 -5.97 14.94 -17.91
C CYS A 202 -6.72 15.99 -18.76
N GLN A 203 -8.06 16.02 -18.68
CA GLN A 203 -8.87 17.04 -19.36
C GLN A 203 -8.60 18.45 -18.81
N TRP A 204 -8.37 18.56 -17.50
CA TRP A 204 -7.99 19.82 -16.90
C TRP A 204 -6.57 20.25 -17.34
N ILE A 205 -5.59 19.34 -17.36
CA ILE A 205 -4.23 19.60 -17.87
C ILE A 205 -4.26 20.15 -19.29
N ALA A 206 -5.07 19.55 -20.17
CA ALA A 206 -5.19 20.02 -21.56
C ALA A 206 -5.66 21.46 -21.68
N LYS A 207 -6.42 21.96 -20.70
CA LYS A 207 -6.89 23.36 -20.65
C LYS A 207 -5.84 24.35 -20.10
N GLN A 208 -4.75 23.86 -19.46
CA GLN A 208 -3.71 24.70 -18.85
C GLN A 208 -2.71 25.25 -19.87
N GLN A 209 -2.80 24.87 -21.14
CA GLN A 209 -1.98 25.42 -22.24
C GLN A 209 -0.46 25.36 -21.98
N GLY A 210 -0.01 24.27 -21.33
CA GLY A 210 1.40 24.04 -21.04
C GLY A 210 1.92 24.58 -19.70
N LYS A 211 1.10 25.27 -18.92
CA LYS A 211 1.48 25.69 -17.55
C LYS A 211 1.66 24.48 -16.60
N VAL A 212 1.08 23.34 -16.95
CA VAL A 212 1.20 22.08 -16.18
C VAL A 212 1.59 20.95 -17.11
N GLN A 213 2.59 20.16 -16.73
CA GLN A 213 2.94 18.88 -17.33
C GLN A 213 2.53 17.76 -16.40
N PHE A 214 2.12 16.64 -16.95
CA PHE A 214 1.66 15.50 -16.16
C PHE A 214 2.18 14.18 -16.71
N ASP A 215 3.02 13.51 -15.92
CA ASP A 215 3.59 12.22 -16.25
C ASP A 215 2.92 11.12 -15.42
N ILE A 216 2.52 10.05 -16.11
CA ILE A 216 1.81 8.92 -15.55
C ILE A 216 2.67 7.66 -15.67
N TYR A 217 3.09 7.10 -14.54
CA TYR A 217 3.83 5.84 -14.48
C TYR A 217 2.92 4.70 -14.01
N SER A 218 2.48 3.84 -14.94
CA SER A 218 1.59 2.75 -14.62
C SER A 218 1.84 1.51 -15.48
N PHE A 219 2.12 0.38 -14.85
CA PHE A 219 2.16 -0.94 -15.50
C PHE A 219 0.85 -1.73 -15.32
N ASN A 220 -0.07 -1.23 -14.49
CA ASN A 220 -1.36 -1.87 -14.20
C ASN A 220 -2.51 -0.89 -14.52
N PHE A 221 -2.97 -0.94 -15.75
CA PHE A 221 -4.04 -0.08 -16.25
C PHE A 221 -5.00 -0.87 -17.15
N HIS A 222 -6.20 -0.37 -17.29
CA HIS A 222 -7.17 -0.90 -18.25
C HIS A 222 -6.95 -0.25 -19.61
N LYS A 223 -7.09 -1.04 -20.69
CA LYS A 223 -6.89 -0.54 -22.07
C LYS A 223 -7.77 0.67 -22.37
N ASN A 224 -9.04 0.64 -21.98
CA ASN A 224 -9.96 1.77 -22.18
C ASN A 224 -9.52 3.06 -21.47
N THR A 225 -8.77 2.96 -20.37
CA THR A 225 -8.19 4.12 -19.67
C THR A 225 -7.10 4.75 -20.52
N LEU A 226 -6.18 3.94 -21.04
CA LEU A 226 -5.13 4.41 -21.92
C LEU A 226 -5.72 5.04 -23.20
N ASP A 227 -6.65 4.34 -23.86
CA ASP A 227 -7.30 4.81 -25.08
C ASP A 227 -8.01 6.17 -24.86
N ALA A 228 -8.60 6.39 -23.68
CA ALA A 228 -9.25 7.65 -23.33
C ALA A 228 -8.26 8.80 -23.13
N ILE A 229 -7.10 8.54 -22.50
CA ILE A 229 -6.03 9.53 -22.32
C ILE A 229 -5.39 9.89 -23.66
N GLU A 230 -5.05 8.88 -24.48
CA GLU A 230 -4.43 9.10 -25.81
C GLU A 230 -5.33 9.89 -26.76
N LYS A 231 -6.67 9.74 -26.66
CA LYS A 231 -7.64 10.53 -27.45
C LYS A 231 -7.60 12.04 -27.18
N LEU A 232 -7.13 12.47 -26.01
CA LEU A 232 -6.99 13.89 -25.69
C LEU A 232 -5.93 14.58 -26.55
N ARG A 233 -4.95 13.84 -27.11
CA ARG A 233 -3.83 14.34 -27.92
C ARG A 233 -3.15 15.55 -27.27
N CYS A 234 -3.01 15.55 -25.96
CA CYS A 234 -2.42 16.63 -25.21
C CYS A 234 -0.88 16.44 -25.12
N PRO A 235 -0.07 17.36 -25.65
CA PRO A 235 1.39 17.24 -25.63
C PRO A 235 2.02 17.41 -24.26
N TYR A 236 1.23 17.81 -23.25
CA TYR A 236 1.66 18.03 -21.87
C TYR A 236 1.36 16.84 -20.96
N ILE A 237 0.92 15.70 -21.54
CA ILE A 237 0.63 14.46 -20.81
C ILE A 237 1.49 13.35 -21.39
N GLU A 238 2.32 12.72 -20.58
CA GLU A 238 3.12 11.56 -20.97
C GLU A 238 2.71 10.32 -20.17
N PHE A 239 2.50 9.19 -20.87
CA PHE A 239 2.10 7.93 -20.25
C PHE A 239 3.20 6.87 -20.41
N HIS A 240 3.87 6.55 -19.29
CA HIS A 240 4.93 5.55 -19.20
C HIS A 240 4.33 4.17 -18.86
N LYS A 241 4.07 3.35 -19.88
CA LYS A 241 3.37 2.05 -19.80
C LYS A 241 4.16 0.99 -19.02
N GLU A 242 5.47 1.13 -18.96
CA GLU A 242 6.35 0.21 -18.22
C GLU A 242 6.33 0.50 -16.70
N GLY A 243 5.73 1.62 -16.31
CA GLY A 243 5.79 2.10 -14.92
C GLY A 243 7.22 2.47 -14.50
N VAL A 244 7.49 2.31 -13.21
CA VAL A 244 8.80 2.56 -12.60
C VAL A 244 9.08 1.50 -11.54
N LYS A 245 10.35 1.08 -11.39
CA LYS A 245 10.73 0.16 -10.32
C LYS A 245 10.70 0.87 -8.98
N TYR A 246 10.33 0.13 -7.92
CA TYR A 246 10.21 0.70 -6.57
C TYR A 246 11.49 1.41 -6.12
N SER A 247 12.66 0.83 -6.39
CA SER A 247 13.96 1.43 -6.04
C SER A 247 14.32 2.71 -6.82
N GLU A 248 13.66 2.98 -7.94
CA GLU A 248 13.91 4.13 -8.81
C GLU A 248 12.94 5.31 -8.52
N ILE A 249 11.94 5.09 -7.65
CA ILE A 249 10.91 6.10 -7.35
C ILE A 249 11.51 7.37 -6.72
N PRO A 250 12.44 7.32 -5.75
CA PRO A 250 12.99 8.54 -5.16
C PRO A 250 13.69 9.45 -6.20
N ASP A 251 14.52 8.85 -7.05
CA ASP A 251 15.24 9.60 -8.10
C ASP A 251 14.28 10.10 -9.21
N LEU A 252 13.19 9.36 -9.45
CA LEU A 252 12.13 9.81 -10.32
C LEU A 252 11.50 11.11 -9.80
N PHE A 253 11.18 11.14 -8.50
CA PHE A 253 10.47 12.26 -7.88
C PHE A 253 11.31 13.55 -7.84
N ASP A 254 12.61 13.47 -7.93
CA ASP A 254 13.49 14.66 -8.02
C ASP A 254 13.18 15.57 -9.23
N ARG A 255 12.46 15.06 -10.24
CA ARG A 255 12.11 15.76 -11.48
C ARG A 255 10.76 16.48 -11.46
N TYR A 256 9.96 16.31 -10.40
CA TYR A 256 8.57 16.78 -10.30
C TYR A 256 8.38 17.72 -9.12
N ASP A 257 7.36 18.55 -9.20
CA ASP A 257 6.99 19.51 -8.15
C ASP A 257 5.83 18.97 -7.30
N VAL A 258 4.95 18.21 -7.92
CA VAL A 258 3.69 17.75 -7.31
C VAL A 258 3.47 16.26 -7.54
N GLY A 259 3.22 15.53 -6.46
CA GLY A 259 2.67 14.18 -6.49
C GLY A 259 1.14 14.22 -6.47
N VAL A 260 0.49 13.56 -7.42
CA VAL A 260 -0.98 13.61 -7.53
C VAL A 260 -1.61 12.31 -7.07
N LEU A 261 -2.62 12.39 -6.21
CA LEU A 261 -3.52 11.30 -5.87
C LEU A 261 -4.83 11.49 -6.64
N LEU A 262 -5.37 10.42 -7.22
CA LEU A 262 -6.54 10.53 -8.11
C LEU A 262 -7.66 9.55 -7.76
N TYR A 263 -7.71 9.05 -6.54
CA TYR A 263 -8.71 8.05 -6.13
C TYR A 263 -10.12 8.63 -6.02
N LYS A 264 -11.12 7.95 -6.60
CA LYS A 264 -12.56 8.28 -6.44
C LYS A 264 -13.11 7.88 -5.06
N ALA A 265 -12.31 7.27 -4.23
CA ALA A 265 -12.59 6.88 -2.83
C ALA A 265 -13.99 6.27 -2.60
N LYS A 266 -14.39 5.31 -3.44
CA LYS A 266 -15.73 4.70 -3.43
C LYS A 266 -15.98 3.74 -2.27
N THR A 267 -14.93 3.20 -1.68
CA THR A 267 -15.01 2.25 -0.56
C THR A 267 -14.47 2.88 0.72
N MET A 268 -14.90 2.38 1.87
CA MET A 268 -14.38 2.81 3.17
C MET A 268 -12.87 2.62 3.24
N ASN A 269 -12.36 1.53 2.66
CA ASN A 269 -10.93 1.29 2.54
C ASN A 269 -10.19 2.46 1.89
N VAL A 270 -10.68 3.01 0.78
CA VAL A 270 -10.01 4.10 0.06
C VAL A 270 -10.30 5.47 0.69
N LYS A 271 -11.50 5.69 1.26
CA LYS A 271 -11.82 6.93 1.99
C LYS A 271 -10.88 7.19 3.15
N TYR A 272 -10.57 6.13 3.91
CA TYR A 272 -9.71 6.20 5.10
C TYR A 272 -8.32 5.62 4.85
N CYS A 273 -7.82 5.72 3.61
CA CYS A 273 -6.50 5.25 3.23
C CYS A 273 -5.45 6.35 3.36
N GLU A 274 -4.43 6.09 4.14
CA GLU A 274 -3.13 6.73 3.99
C GLU A 274 -2.35 5.95 2.94
N THR A 275 -2.47 6.37 1.67
CA THR A 275 -1.81 5.62 0.59
C THR A 275 -0.29 5.71 0.71
N ASN A 276 0.43 4.66 0.30
CA ASN A 276 1.89 4.70 0.25
C ASN A 276 2.38 5.92 -0.53
N LYS A 277 1.69 6.26 -1.63
CA LYS A 277 2.01 7.39 -2.48
C LYS A 277 2.01 8.72 -1.75
N PHE A 278 1.08 8.91 -0.81
CA PHE A 278 1.01 10.11 0.02
C PHE A 278 2.33 10.33 0.77
N TYR A 279 2.80 9.33 1.49
CA TYR A 279 4.04 9.42 2.25
C TYR A 279 5.29 9.38 1.37
N GLU A 280 5.25 8.66 0.25
CA GLU A 280 6.32 8.62 -0.74
C GLU A 280 6.55 10.01 -1.37
N TYR A 281 5.48 10.76 -1.66
CA TYR A 281 5.57 12.15 -2.14
C TYR A 281 6.09 13.08 -1.05
N LEU A 282 5.54 13.01 0.15
CA LEU A 282 5.95 13.87 1.27
C LEU A 282 7.42 13.72 1.64
N ILE A 283 7.92 12.48 1.78
CA ILE A 283 9.33 12.23 2.13
C ILE A 283 10.29 12.73 1.05
N SER A 284 9.84 12.74 -0.20
CA SER A 284 10.58 13.27 -1.35
C SER A 284 10.43 14.79 -1.50
N GLY A 285 9.70 15.45 -0.61
CA GLY A 285 9.51 16.91 -0.62
C GLY A 285 8.59 17.44 -1.72
N LEU A 286 7.76 16.57 -2.33
CA LEU A 286 6.77 17.01 -3.31
C LEU A 286 5.52 17.54 -2.61
N ASP A 287 4.92 18.58 -3.19
CA ASP A 287 3.55 18.94 -2.85
C ASP A 287 2.59 17.79 -3.22
N VAL A 288 1.49 17.68 -2.51
CA VAL A 288 0.52 16.61 -2.75
C VAL A 288 -0.83 17.20 -3.11
N TRP A 289 -1.34 16.86 -4.29
CA TRP A 289 -2.70 17.18 -4.68
C TRP A 289 -3.59 15.95 -4.57
N TYR A 290 -4.73 16.06 -3.89
CA TYR A 290 -5.59 14.91 -3.61
C TYR A 290 -7.08 15.26 -3.77
N PRO A 291 -7.95 14.30 -4.17
CA PRO A 291 -9.39 14.51 -4.26
C PRO A 291 -10.04 14.59 -2.87
N LYS A 292 -11.02 15.47 -2.71
CA LYS A 292 -11.77 15.67 -1.45
C LYS A 292 -12.46 14.42 -0.92
N GLU A 293 -12.75 13.44 -1.80
CA GLU A 293 -13.37 12.18 -1.43
C GLU A 293 -12.46 11.29 -0.58
N MET A 294 -11.17 11.58 -0.52
CA MET A 294 -10.23 10.93 0.41
C MET A 294 -10.39 11.53 1.82
N THR A 295 -11.43 11.09 2.52
CA THR A 295 -11.90 11.65 3.80
C THR A 295 -10.79 11.77 4.84
N LEU A 296 -9.93 10.76 4.96
CA LEU A 296 -8.81 10.81 5.92
C LEU A 296 -7.88 12.00 5.65
N LEU A 297 -7.51 12.24 4.38
CA LEU A 297 -6.64 13.36 4.04
C LEU A 297 -7.35 14.71 4.18
N HIS A 298 -8.67 14.73 4.03
CA HIS A 298 -9.49 15.92 4.27
C HIS A 298 -9.46 16.31 5.75
N GLU A 299 -9.61 15.34 6.65
CA GLU A 299 -9.69 15.53 8.11
C GLU A 299 -8.32 15.65 8.79
N MET A 300 -7.24 15.22 8.12
CA MET A 300 -5.88 15.21 8.67
C MET A 300 -5.36 16.62 8.93
N ASP A 301 -4.66 16.81 10.04
CA ASP A 301 -3.85 18.01 10.25
C ASP A 301 -2.65 18.02 9.30
N LYS A 302 -2.68 18.96 8.35
CA LYS A 302 -1.67 19.10 7.30
C LYS A 302 -0.52 20.00 7.71
N SER A 303 -0.66 20.75 8.81
CA SER A 303 0.34 21.72 9.29
C SER A 303 1.64 21.06 9.78
N VAL A 304 1.60 19.75 10.05
CA VAL A 304 2.76 18.96 10.49
C VAL A 304 3.72 18.60 9.33
N PHE A 305 3.33 18.87 8.09
CA PHE A 305 4.12 18.56 6.90
C PHE A 305 4.66 19.83 6.22
N ALA A 306 5.92 19.80 5.80
CA ALA A 306 6.54 20.89 5.09
C ALA A 306 6.05 21.07 3.63
N PRO A 307 5.83 19.97 2.84
CA PRO A 307 5.16 20.08 1.55
C PRO A 307 3.72 20.56 1.69
N GLN A 308 3.23 21.31 0.69
CA GLN A 308 1.81 21.69 0.65
C GLN A 308 0.93 20.51 0.26
N ILE A 309 -0.16 20.36 0.99
CA ILE A 309 -1.14 19.30 0.75
C ILE A 309 -2.45 19.99 0.36
N VAL A 310 -2.79 19.94 -0.92
CA VAL A 310 -3.86 20.73 -1.52
C VAL A 310 -5.00 19.83 -1.98
N GLU A 311 -6.20 20.15 -1.52
CA GLU A 311 -7.42 19.45 -1.88
C GLU A 311 -7.92 19.89 -3.26
N MET A 312 -8.46 18.92 -4.03
CA MET A 312 -9.14 19.12 -5.29
C MET A 312 -10.60 18.71 -5.17
N ASP A 313 -11.53 19.56 -5.60
CA ASP A 313 -12.90 19.14 -5.87
C ASP A 313 -13.08 18.91 -7.38
N ILE A 314 -12.65 17.74 -7.82
CA ILE A 314 -12.65 17.38 -9.25
C ILE A 314 -14.09 17.32 -9.80
N THR A 315 -15.06 16.96 -8.97
CA THR A 315 -16.48 16.86 -9.37
C THR A 315 -17.09 18.24 -9.64
N GLN A 316 -16.60 19.28 -8.99
CA GLN A 316 -17.01 20.68 -9.21
C GLN A 316 -16.03 21.41 -10.14
N GLY A 317 -15.01 20.74 -10.66
CA GLY A 317 -14.00 21.35 -11.51
C GLY A 317 -13.05 22.31 -10.78
N LEU A 318 -12.93 22.17 -9.45
CA LEU A 318 -12.03 22.99 -8.63
C LEU A 318 -10.66 22.30 -8.49
N PHE A 319 -9.65 22.90 -9.12
CA PHE A 319 -8.29 22.44 -9.10
C PHE A 319 -7.37 23.46 -8.43
N PRO A 320 -6.19 23.06 -7.95
CA PRO A 320 -5.23 23.96 -7.34
C PRO A 320 -4.77 25.08 -8.27
N ASN A 321 -4.33 26.20 -7.70
CA ASN A 321 -3.62 27.22 -8.46
C ASN A 321 -2.30 26.63 -8.99
N VAL A 322 -2.01 26.87 -10.25
CA VAL A 322 -0.80 26.36 -10.92
C VAL A 322 0.44 27.24 -10.68
N GLU A 323 0.32 28.33 -9.94
CA GLU A 323 1.45 29.17 -9.57
C GLU A 323 2.14 28.62 -8.32
N LEU A 324 3.29 27.99 -8.49
CA LEU A 324 4.13 27.58 -7.36
C LEU A 324 4.99 28.76 -6.92
N SER A 325 4.85 29.15 -5.66
CA SER A 325 5.77 30.12 -5.07
C SER A 325 7.11 29.45 -4.75
N PRO A 326 8.26 30.16 -5.04
CA PRO A 326 9.57 29.67 -4.64
C PRO A 326 9.62 29.48 -3.12
N ARG A 327 10.03 28.31 -2.67
CA ARG A 327 10.19 28.03 -1.24
C ARG A 327 11.18 26.90 -0.99
N GLU A 328 11.77 26.88 0.18
CA GLU A 328 12.48 25.73 0.69
C GLU A 328 11.47 24.80 1.40
N VAL A 329 11.51 23.53 1.06
CA VAL A 329 10.73 22.50 1.75
C VAL A 329 11.63 21.90 2.81
N ASP A 330 11.50 22.38 4.04
CA ASP A 330 12.25 21.85 5.18
C ASP A 330 11.52 20.63 5.77
N ASN A 331 11.86 19.47 5.26
CA ASN A 331 11.35 18.18 5.74
C ASN A 331 12.09 17.66 6.98
N SER A 332 12.91 18.44 7.65
CA SER A 332 13.74 17.97 8.78
C SER A 332 12.93 17.41 9.96
N SER A 333 11.67 17.82 10.10
CA SER A 333 10.73 17.30 11.11
C SER A 333 9.99 16.03 10.69
N TYR A 334 10.21 15.52 9.47
CA TYR A 334 9.55 14.30 9.02
C TYR A 334 10.11 13.08 9.77
N ASP A 335 9.25 12.33 10.44
CA ASP A 335 9.61 11.23 11.34
C ASP A 335 8.94 9.88 10.98
N ARG A 336 8.20 9.83 9.87
CA ARG A 336 7.39 8.66 9.48
C ARG A 336 8.16 7.72 8.55
N PHE A 337 9.05 6.93 9.16
CA PHE A 337 9.93 5.99 8.45
C PHE A 337 9.59 4.53 8.78
N SER A 338 9.76 3.65 7.79
CA SER A 338 9.51 2.22 7.94
C SER A 338 10.40 1.58 9.01
N GLU A 339 11.64 2.05 9.18
CA GLU A 339 12.60 1.52 10.15
C GLU A 339 12.04 1.61 11.58
N GLY A 340 11.53 2.77 11.98
CA GLY A 340 10.95 2.95 13.32
C GLY A 340 9.69 2.12 13.55
N VAL A 341 8.87 1.92 12.49
CA VAL A 341 7.67 1.08 12.55
C VAL A 341 8.05 -0.38 12.84
N TYR A 342 9.01 -0.94 12.10
CA TYR A 342 9.39 -2.34 12.25
C TYR A 342 10.27 -2.59 13.48
N GLU A 343 11.04 -1.60 13.94
CA GLU A 343 11.71 -1.69 15.26
C GLU A 343 10.71 -1.82 16.40
N SER A 344 9.66 -1.00 16.40
CA SER A 344 8.58 -1.09 17.40
C SER A 344 7.86 -2.44 17.34
N PHE A 345 7.64 -2.97 16.14
CA PHE A 345 7.06 -4.31 15.97
C PHE A 345 7.98 -5.41 16.53
N MET A 346 9.29 -5.34 16.32
CA MET A 346 10.27 -6.28 16.87
C MET A 346 10.33 -6.21 18.39
N GLN A 347 10.40 -5.00 18.96
CA GLN A 347 10.38 -4.82 20.42
C GLN A 347 9.16 -5.49 21.05
N PHE A 348 7.98 -5.36 20.41
CA PHE A 348 6.78 -6.06 20.87
C PHE A 348 6.96 -7.58 20.81
N LEU A 349 7.55 -8.13 19.76
CA LEU A 349 7.80 -9.55 19.65
C LEU A 349 8.79 -10.05 20.71
N ASP A 350 9.80 -9.27 21.05
CA ASP A 350 10.82 -9.63 22.03
C ASP A 350 10.30 -9.55 23.49
N MET A 351 9.55 -8.50 23.84
CA MET A 351 8.95 -8.35 25.19
C MET A 351 7.99 -9.49 25.56
N GLN A 352 7.48 -10.22 24.59
CA GLN A 352 6.63 -11.40 24.82
C GLN A 352 7.45 -12.68 25.05
N GLN A 353 8.80 -12.62 25.07
CA GLN A 353 9.68 -13.78 25.34
C GLN A 353 10.06 -13.91 26.82
N GLY A 354 9.84 -12.88 27.64
CA GLY A 354 10.04 -12.88 29.08
C GLY A 354 8.79 -13.26 29.83
#